data_505b7972669b0a877f48842e8811b040
#
_entry.id   505b7972669b0a877f48842e8811b040
#
_cell.length_a   1.000
_cell.length_b   1.000
_cell.length_c   1.000
_cell.angle_alpha   90.00
_cell.angle_beta   90.00
_cell.angle_gamma   90.00
#
_symmetry.space_group_name_H-M   'P 1'
#
loop_
_entity.id
_entity.type
_entity.pdbx_description
1 polymer ?
#
loop_
_entity_poly.entity_id
_entity_poly.type
_entity_poly.pdbx_seq_one_letter_code
_entity_poly.pdbx_strand_id
1 'polypeptide(L)'
;YGSGIRVSELTGLNLDDVDRERSTLRVIGKGNKERVVPIGNPAMRALDRWISEGRPQLSSDATQRALFLGSRGKRIDQRVVRDVVYDATEAVGAEKRLGPHALRHSAATHLLEGGADLRTVQEILGHSSLSTTQIYTHVSEERIKKAYEQAHPRA
;
A
#
# COMPACT_ATOMS: atom_id res chain seq x y z
N TYR A 1 -0.60 0.26 6.25
CA TYR A 1 -1.96 0.28 6.80
C TYR A 1 -2.93 0.95 5.82
N GLY A 2 -2.65 2.17 5.36
CA GLY A 2 -3.57 2.97 4.54
C GLY A 2 -4.08 2.29 3.27
N SER A 3 -3.26 1.50 2.61
CA SER A 3 -3.63 0.80 1.36
C SER A 3 -3.92 -0.69 1.55
N GLY A 4 -3.61 -1.26 2.71
CA GLY A 4 -3.77 -2.68 2.99
C GLY A 4 -2.94 -3.62 2.11
N ILE A 5 -1.90 -3.14 1.42
CA ILE A 5 -1.06 -3.96 0.53
C ILE A 5 -0.17 -4.94 1.31
N ARG A 6 0.26 -6.01 0.62
CA ARG A 6 1.19 -6.99 1.18
C ARG A 6 2.62 -6.44 1.17
N VAL A 7 3.47 -6.95 2.08
CA VAL A 7 4.90 -6.56 2.12
C VAL A 7 5.60 -6.81 0.77
N SER A 8 5.33 -7.94 0.14
CA SER A 8 5.89 -8.26 -1.18
C SER A 8 5.42 -7.29 -2.27
N GLU A 9 4.17 -6.86 -2.22
CA GLU A 9 3.64 -5.84 -3.13
C GLU A 9 4.30 -4.48 -2.90
N LEU A 10 4.48 -4.08 -1.63
CA LEU A 10 5.16 -2.85 -1.26
C LEU A 10 6.61 -2.83 -1.76
N THR A 11 7.38 -3.88 -1.51
CA THR A 11 8.77 -3.95 -1.95
C THR A 11 8.93 -4.00 -3.46
N GLY A 12 7.91 -4.47 -4.17
CA GLY A 12 7.86 -4.51 -5.64
C GLY A 12 7.52 -3.19 -6.32
N LEU A 13 7.03 -2.19 -5.58
CA LEU A 13 6.63 -0.90 -6.16
C LEU A 13 7.80 -0.16 -6.82
N ASN A 14 7.49 0.44 -7.96
CA ASN A 14 8.36 1.38 -8.68
C ASN A 14 7.80 2.80 -8.58
N LEU A 15 8.59 3.79 -8.93
CA LEU A 15 8.18 5.20 -8.96
C LEU A 15 6.94 5.42 -9.85
N ASP A 16 6.87 4.71 -10.98
CA ASP A 16 5.77 4.83 -11.94
C ASP A 16 4.47 4.16 -11.49
N ASP A 17 4.51 3.40 -10.39
CA ASP A 17 3.32 2.76 -9.84
C ASP A 17 2.50 3.69 -8.94
N VAL A 18 2.97 4.92 -8.72
CA VAL A 18 2.30 5.94 -7.92
C VAL A 18 1.54 6.91 -8.84
N ASP A 19 0.22 6.89 -8.77
CA ASP A 19 -0.64 7.88 -9.43
C ASP A 19 -1.08 8.93 -8.40
N ARG A 20 -0.43 10.11 -8.46
CA ARG A 20 -0.72 11.22 -7.53
C ARG A 20 -2.05 11.88 -7.81
N GLU A 21 -2.45 11.98 -9.07
CA GLU A 21 -3.69 12.63 -9.46
C GLU A 21 -4.90 11.84 -8.94
N ARG A 22 -4.82 10.52 -9.04
CA ARG A 22 -5.88 9.62 -8.60
C ARG A 22 -5.73 9.17 -7.15
N SER A 23 -4.60 9.46 -6.51
CA SER A 23 -4.26 8.94 -5.17
C SER A 23 -4.35 7.43 -5.10
N THR A 24 -3.68 6.75 -6.04
CA THR A 24 -3.69 5.30 -6.14
C THR A 24 -2.29 4.72 -6.33
N LEU A 25 -2.16 3.44 -6.02
CA LEU A 25 -0.97 2.63 -6.27
C LEU A 25 -1.36 1.45 -7.17
N ARG A 26 -0.54 1.18 -8.17
CA ARG A 26 -0.61 -0.03 -8.98
C ARG A 26 0.26 -1.10 -8.33
N VAL A 27 -0.33 -2.21 -7.92
CA VAL A 27 0.38 -3.31 -7.26
C VAL A 27 0.26 -4.60 -8.05
N ILE A 28 1.30 -5.41 -8.00
CA ILE A 28 1.36 -6.72 -8.65
C ILE A 28 1.37 -7.79 -7.56
N GLY A 29 0.30 -8.58 -7.51
CA GLY A 29 0.12 -9.65 -6.55
C GLY A 29 0.57 -11.02 -7.05
N LYS A 30 0.13 -12.06 -6.34
CA LYS A 30 0.42 -13.46 -6.68
C LYS A 30 -0.08 -13.79 -8.08
N GLY A 31 0.73 -14.52 -8.85
CA GLY A 31 0.40 -14.89 -10.22
C GLY A 31 0.49 -13.74 -11.21
N ASN A 32 1.29 -12.73 -10.89
CA ASN A 32 1.48 -11.53 -11.71
C ASN A 32 0.17 -10.76 -11.99
N LYS A 33 -0.81 -10.88 -11.08
CA LYS A 33 -2.08 -10.17 -11.17
C LYS A 33 -1.91 -8.73 -10.68
N GLU A 34 -2.25 -7.82 -11.56
CA GLU A 34 -2.21 -6.38 -11.30
C GLU A 34 -3.54 -5.90 -10.73
N ARG A 35 -3.48 -4.97 -9.76
CA ARG A 35 -4.64 -4.22 -9.29
C ARG A 35 -4.24 -2.81 -8.87
N VAL A 36 -5.21 -1.92 -8.87
CA VAL A 36 -5.07 -0.55 -8.38
C VAL A 36 -5.69 -0.45 -7.00
N VAL A 37 -4.96 0.12 -6.05
CA VAL A 37 -5.42 0.31 -4.68
C VAL A 37 -5.40 1.79 -4.32
N PRO A 38 -6.40 2.31 -3.60
CA PRO A 38 -6.39 3.67 -3.11
C PRO A 38 -5.35 3.83 -2.00
N ILE A 39 -4.83 5.05 -1.88
CA ILE A 39 -3.94 5.47 -0.81
C ILE A 39 -4.49 6.77 -0.20
N GLY A 40 -4.63 6.80 1.12
CA GLY A 40 -5.15 7.97 1.81
C GLY A 40 -4.19 9.16 1.81
N ASN A 41 -4.74 10.34 1.98
CA ASN A 41 -4.00 11.60 1.94
C ASN A 41 -2.79 11.66 2.91
N PRO A 42 -2.87 11.17 4.16
CA PRO A 42 -1.71 11.16 5.04
C PRO A 42 -0.56 10.32 4.52
N ALA A 43 -0.86 9.15 3.94
CA ALA A 43 0.14 8.26 3.37
C ALA A 43 0.73 8.85 2.07
N MET A 44 -0.09 9.48 1.24
CA MET A 44 0.38 10.16 0.02
C MET A 44 1.37 11.29 0.35
N ARG A 45 1.05 12.14 1.34
CA ARG A 45 1.98 13.18 1.80
C ARG A 45 3.30 12.61 2.32
N ALA A 46 3.25 11.53 3.08
CA ALA A 46 4.46 10.85 3.56
C ALA A 46 5.28 10.27 2.41
N LEU A 47 4.61 9.72 1.40
CA LEU A 47 5.24 9.18 0.20
C LEU A 47 5.90 10.29 -0.65
N ASP A 48 5.24 11.43 -0.81
CA ASP A 48 5.81 12.57 -1.51
C ASP A 48 7.08 13.10 -0.83
N ARG A 49 7.07 13.22 0.49
CA ARG A 49 8.28 13.57 1.26
C ARG A 49 9.39 12.53 1.09
N TRP A 50 9.04 11.25 1.11
CA TRP A 50 10.01 10.20 0.86
C TRP A 50 10.66 10.33 -0.53
N ILE A 51 9.86 10.54 -1.57
CA ILE A 51 10.34 10.65 -2.95
C ILE A 51 11.22 11.90 -3.14
N SER A 52 10.83 13.03 -2.54
CA SER A 52 11.52 14.30 -2.73
C SER A 52 12.73 14.51 -1.81
N GLU A 53 12.68 13.99 -0.59
CA GLU A 53 13.68 14.28 0.44
C GLU A 53 14.50 13.05 0.87
N GLY A 54 13.83 11.94 1.18
CA GLY A 54 14.47 10.75 1.75
C GLY A 54 15.17 9.88 0.71
N ARG A 55 14.47 9.54 -0.35
CA ARG A 55 14.99 8.66 -1.39
C ARG A 55 16.26 9.17 -2.08
N PRO A 56 16.40 10.45 -2.42
CA PRO A 56 17.63 10.99 -3.02
C PRO A 56 18.87 10.87 -2.14
N GLN A 57 18.69 10.82 -0.82
CA GLN A 57 19.80 10.63 0.12
C GLN A 57 20.37 9.21 0.10
N LEU A 58 19.58 8.23 -0.33
CA LEU A 58 19.99 6.83 -0.40
C LEU A 58 20.53 6.42 -1.77
N SER A 59 20.11 7.07 -2.84
CA SER A 59 20.62 6.80 -4.19
C SER A 59 20.53 8.03 -5.08
N SER A 60 21.64 8.33 -5.76
CA SER A 60 21.72 9.29 -6.86
C SER A 60 21.60 8.61 -8.25
N ASP A 61 21.44 7.31 -8.30
CA ASP A 61 21.30 6.56 -9.55
C ASP A 61 19.95 6.85 -10.20
N ALA A 62 19.96 7.62 -11.30
CA ALA A 62 18.78 7.97 -12.05
C ALA A 62 18.09 6.78 -12.72
N THR A 63 18.78 5.65 -12.86
CA THR A 63 18.22 4.41 -13.44
C THR A 63 17.47 3.58 -12.40
N GLN A 64 17.62 3.87 -11.09
CA GLN A 64 16.95 3.15 -10.03
C GLN A 64 15.44 3.44 -10.04
N ARG A 65 14.66 2.43 -10.36
CA ARG A 65 13.20 2.53 -10.49
C ARG A 65 12.44 2.22 -9.20
N ALA A 66 13.06 1.46 -8.28
CA ALA A 66 12.39 1.07 -7.04
C ALA A 66 11.90 2.27 -6.24
N LEU A 67 10.65 2.21 -5.78
CA LEU A 67 10.06 3.26 -4.95
C LEU A 67 10.73 3.33 -3.58
N PHE A 68 10.85 2.20 -2.91
CA PHE A 68 11.49 2.11 -1.60
C PHE A 68 12.88 1.50 -1.70
N LEU A 69 13.83 2.15 -1.06
CA LEU A 69 15.24 1.79 -1.05
C LEU A 69 15.70 1.40 0.36
N GLY A 70 16.58 0.43 0.44
CA GLY A 70 17.35 0.15 1.64
C GLY A 70 18.56 1.07 1.76
N SER A 71 19.29 0.96 2.87
CA SER A 71 20.46 1.82 3.20
C SER A 71 21.58 1.80 2.16
N ARG A 72 21.63 0.78 1.31
CA ARG A 72 22.63 0.65 0.23
C ARG A 72 22.14 1.19 -1.13
N GLY A 73 21.02 1.92 -1.17
CA GLY A 73 20.46 2.51 -2.39
C GLY A 73 19.83 1.53 -3.37
N LYS A 74 19.67 0.27 -2.98
CA LYS A 74 18.98 -0.76 -3.76
C LYS A 74 17.55 -0.95 -3.25
N ARG A 75 16.69 -1.59 -4.05
CA ARG A 75 15.33 -1.95 -3.66
C ARG A 75 15.30 -2.53 -2.24
N ILE A 76 14.38 -2.05 -1.42
CA ILE A 76 14.24 -2.49 -0.03
C ILE A 76 13.87 -3.96 0.06
N ASP A 77 14.44 -4.67 1.03
CA ASP A 77 14.10 -6.05 1.35
C ASP A 77 12.86 -6.13 2.26
N GLN A 78 12.07 -7.18 2.09
CA GLN A 78 10.86 -7.41 2.90
C GLN A 78 11.15 -7.49 4.39
N ARG A 79 12.30 -8.02 4.79
CA ARG A 79 12.71 -8.11 6.19
C ARG A 79 12.87 -6.72 6.80
N VAL A 80 13.57 -5.83 6.07
CA VAL A 80 13.75 -4.43 6.51
C VAL A 80 12.40 -3.73 6.66
N VAL A 81 11.46 -3.95 5.72
CA VAL A 81 10.10 -3.39 5.85
C VAL A 81 9.40 -3.90 7.11
N ARG A 82 9.52 -5.19 7.42
CA ARG A 82 8.93 -5.74 8.65
C ARG A 82 9.53 -5.09 9.89
N ASP A 83 10.85 -4.95 9.93
CA ASP A 83 11.55 -4.32 11.07
C ASP A 83 11.07 -2.86 11.24
N VAL A 84 11.01 -2.07 10.18
CA VAL A 84 10.49 -0.69 10.20
C VAL A 84 9.05 -0.63 10.75
N VAL A 85 8.18 -1.55 10.33
CA VAL A 85 6.80 -1.59 10.82
C VAL A 85 6.74 -1.96 12.29
N TYR A 86 7.53 -2.95 12.73
CA TYR A 86 7.62 -3.32 14.15
C TYR A 86 8.09 -2.14 15.00
N ASP A 87 9.14 -1.46 14.59
CA ASP A 87 9.69 -0.32 15.32
C ASP A 87 8.70 0.85 15.38
N ALA A 88 7.99 1.12 14.28
CA ALA A 88 6.97 2.16 14.23
C ALA A 88 5.77 1.85 15.14
N THR A 89 5.34 0.61 15.22
CA THR A 89 4.22 0.22 16.12
C THR A 89 4.62 0.23 17.59
N GLU A 90 5.86 -0.14 17.91
CA GLU A 90 6.41 -0.05 19.25
C GLU A 90 6.54 1.42 19.71
N ALA A 91 7.01 2.30 18.82
CA ALA A 91 7.18 3.73 19.12
C ALA A 91 5.88 4.46 19.45
N VAL A 92 4.74 4.00 18.93
CA VAL A 92 3.41 4.57 19.26
C VAL A 92 2.74 3.90 20.46
N GLY A 93 3.46 3.04 21.19
CA GLY A 93 2.98 2.43 22.43
C GLY A 93 1.96 1.30 22.22
N ALA A 94 2.01 0.61 21.09
CA ALA A 94 1.21 -0.58 20.90
C ALA A 94 1.56 -1.63 21.98
N GLU A 95 0.56 -2.20 22.64
CA GLU A 95 0.75 -3.22 23.69
C GLU A 95 1.55 -4.44 23.19
N LYS A 96 1.50 -4.69 21.88
CA LYS A 96 2.27 -5.75 21.21
C LYS A 96 2.90 -5.17 19.94
N ARG A 97 4.11 -5.64 19.62
CA ARG A 97 4.73 -5.37 18.32
C ARG A 97 3.84 -5.91 17.20
N LEU A 98 3.33 -5.02 16.38
CA LEU A 98 2.45 -5.37 15.26
C LEU A 98 3.24 -5.38 13.95
N GLY A 99 3.18 -6.49 13.24
CA GLY A 99 3.80 -6.61 11.93
C GLY A 99 2.89 -6.15 10.78
N PRO A 100 3.41 -6.15 9.55
CA PRO A 100 2.65 -5.74 8.37
C PRO A 100 1.35 -6.52 8.15
N HIS A 101 1.33 -7.80 8.47
CA HIS A 101 0.13 -8.63 8.35
C HIS A 101 -1.00 -8.17 9.29
N ALA A 102 -0.66 -7.80 10.52
CA ALA A 102 -1.61 -7.26 11.49
C ALA A 102 -2.17 -5.90 11.02
N LEU A 103 -1.33 -5.02 10.48
CA LEU A 103 -1.77 -3.74 9.93
C LEU A 103 -2.72 -3.92 8.73
N ARG A 104 -2.44 -4.89 7.86
CA ARG A 104 -3.33 -5.23 6.76
C ARG A 104 -4.66 -5.80 7.24
N HIS A 105 -4.64 -6.66 8.25
CA HIS A 105 -5.85 -7.17 8.89
C HIS A 105 -6.68 -6.05 9.51
N SER A 106 -6.03 -5.12 10.21
CA SER A 106 -6.69 -3.94 10.77
C SER A 106 -7.30 -3.05 9.69
N ALA A 107 -6.61 -2.85 8.57
CA ALA A 107 -7.15 -2.10 7.44
C ALA A 107 -8.43 -2.75 6.90
N ALA A 108 -8.44 -4.08 6.73
CA ALA A 108 -9.62 -4.83 6.31
C ALA A 108 -10.80 -4.66 7.29
N THR A 109 -10.54 -4.83 8.58
CA THR A 109 -11.54 -4.70 9.65
C THR A 109 -12.13 -3.29 9.67
N HIS A 110 -11.28 -2.27 9.64
CA HIS A 110 -11.75 -0.86 9.68
C HIS A 110 -12.54 -0.47 8.43
N LEU A 111 -12.18 -1.00 7.26
CA LEU A 111 -12.99 -0.81 6.04
C LEU A 111 -14.38 -1.42 6.18
N LEU A 112 -14.50 -2.64 6.73
CA LEU A 112 -15.79 -3.28 6.97
C LEU A 112 -16.60 -2.53 8.02
N GLU A 113 -16.01 -2.13 9.14
CA GLU A 113 -16.64 -1.34 10.19
C GLU A 113 -17.08 0.05 9.70
N GLY A 114 -16.32 0.64 8.77
CA GLY A 114 -16.65 1.90 8.10
C GLY A 114 -17.75 1.78 7.03
N GLY A 115 -18.28 0.57 6.81
CA GLY A 115 -19.42 0.33 5.92
C GLY A 115 -19.07 -0.12 4.51
N ALA A 116 -17.80 -0.40 4.20
CA ALA A 116 -17.45 -1.03 2.93
C ALA A 116 -17.98 -2.46 2.86
N ASP A 117 -18.55 -2.86 1.72
CA ASP A 117 -19.00 -4.24 1.54
C ASP A 117 -17.80 -5.20 1.40
N LEU A 118 -18.04 -6.47 1.75
CA LEU A 118 -17.00 -7.51 1.76
C LEU A 118 -16.32 -7.68 0.40
N ARG A 119 -17.06 -7.57 -0.68
CA ARG A 119 -16.53 -7.70 -2.04
C ARG A 119 -15.54 -6.58 -2.36
N THR A 120 -15.90 -5.34 -2.04
CA THR A 120 -15.01 -4.18 -2.22
C THR A 120 -13.73 -4.32 -1.40
N VAL A 121 -13.83 -4.77 -0.15
CA VAL A 121 -12.65 -5.04 0.70
C VAL A 121 -11.77 -6.13 0.08
N GLN A 122 -12.35 -7.20 -0.43
CA GLN A 122 -11.61 -8.27 -1.12
C GLN A 122 -10.92 -7.77 -2.40
N GLU A 123 -11.56 -6.90 -3.16
CA GLU A 123 -10.97 -6.28 -4.35
C GLU A 123 -9.76 -5.39 -3.99
N ILE A 124 -9.88 -4.54 -2.97
CA ILE A 124 -8.77 -3.70 -2.48
C ILE A 124 -7.60 -4.57 -2.03
N LEU A 125 -7.88 -5.61 -1.26
CA LEU A 125 -6.85 -6.48 -0.69
C LEU A 125 -6.30 -7.52 -1.67
N GLY A 126 -6.99 -7.78 -2.78
CA GLY A 126 -6.55 -8.76 -3.78
C GLY A 126 -6.60 -10.20 -3.24
N HIS A 127 -7.73 -10.63 -2.67
CA HIS A 127 -7.94 -12.02 -2.29
C HIS A 127 -8.10 -12.91 -3.52
N SER A 128 -7.29 -13.96 -3.61
CA SER A 128 -7.22 -14.87 -4.77
C SER A 128 -8.40 -15.82 -4.92
N SER A 129 -9.32 -15.86 -3.98
CA SER A 129 -10.48 -16.78 -3.99
C SER A 129 -11.64 -16.33 -4.87
N LEU A 130 -11.61 -15.12 -5.40
CA LEU A 130 -12.56 -14.68 -6.42
C LEU A 130 -11.98 -15.00 -7.80
N SER A 131 -12.43 -16.10 -8.36
CA SER A 131 -11.95 -16.69 -9.62
C SER A 131 -12.39 -15.93 -10.89
N THR A 132 -12.73 -14.67 -10.81
CA THR A 132 -13.07 -13.84 -11.95
C THR A 132 -11.94 -12.92 -12.30
N THR A 133 -11.43 -13.02 -13.52
CA THR A 133 -10.58 -12.03 -14.16
C THR A 133 -11.38 -10.72 -14.21
N GLN A 134 -11.26 -9.90 -13.17
CA GLN A 134 -11.86 -8.57 -13.19
C GLN A 134 -10.96 -7.67 -14.04
N ILE A 135 -11.48 -7.25 -15.17
CA ILE A 135 -10.90 -6.15 -15.94
C ILE A 135 -11.15 -4.89 -15.12
N TYR A 136 -10.06 -4.29 -14.57
CA TYR A 136 -10.15 -3.00 -13.89
C TYR A 136 -10.47 -1.93 -14.93
N THR A 137 -11.71 -1.45 -14.92
CA THR A 137 -12.15 -0.29 -15.68
C THR A 137 -12.03 0.97 -14.82
N HIS A 138 -11.97 2.15 -15.43
CA HIS A 138 -12.02 3.42 -14.70
C HIS A 138 -13.22 3.51 -13.74
N VAL A 139 -14.37 2.99 -14.15
CA VAL A 139 -15.59 2.95 -13.32
C VAL A 139 -15.38 2.09 -12.06
N SER A 140 -14.65 0.97 -12.19
CA SER A 140 -14.31 0.11 -11.05
C SER A 140 -13.36 0.79 -10.07
N GLU A 141 -12.36 1.52 -10.59
CA GLU A 141 -11.39 2.26 -9.77
C GLU A 141 -12.06 3.40 -9.01
N GLU A 142 -12.92 4.18 -9.65
CA GLU A 142 -13.69 5.25 -9.00
C GLU A 142 -14.61 4.71 -7.91
N ARG A 143 -15.29 3.59 -8.16
CA ARG A 143 -16.15 2.93 -7.17
C ARG A 143 -15.35 2.48 -5.95
N ILE A 144 -14.21 1.85 -6.16
CA ILE A 144 -13.32 1.38 -5.08
C ILE A 144 -12.79 2.57 -4.29
N LYS A 145 -12.36 3.63 -4.96
CA LYS A 145 -11.87 4.85 -4.31
C LYS A 145 -12.94 5.51 -3.46
N LYS A 146 -14.15 5.67 -3.97
CA LYS A 146 -15.27 6.24 -3.23
C LYS A 146 -15.61 5.43 -1.98
N ALA A 147 -15.68 4.10 -2.10
CA ALA A 147 -15.92 3.22 -0.97
C ALA A 147 -14.79 3.30 0.08
N TYR A 148 -13.55 3.42 -0.36
CA TYR A 148 -12.40 3.62 0.50
C TYR A 148 -12.47 4.96 1.26
N GLU A 149 -12.73 6.05 0.57
CA GLU A 149 -12.85 7.39 1.15
C GLU A 149 -13.95 7.47 2.22
N GLN A 150 -15.04 6.74 2.02
CA GLN A 150 -16.15 6.68 2.96
C GLN A 150 -15.88 5.80 4.19
N ALA A 151 -15.11 4.75 4.03
CA ALA A 151 -14.98 3.70 5.04
C ALA A 151 -13.63 3.67 5.76
N HIS A 152 -12.54 4.14 5.14
CA HIS A 152 -11.22 4.03 5.74
C HIS A 152 -10.90 5.20 6.67
N PRO A 153 -10.44 4.95 7.94
CA PRO A 153 -10.16 6.01 8.92
C PRO A 153 -9.05 6.99 8.51
N ARG A 154 -8.22 6.61 7.57
CA ARG A 154 -7.07 7.40 7.07
C ARG A 154 -7.15 7.67 5.57
N ALA A 155 -8.34 7.78 5.04
CA ALA A 155 -8.57 8.17 3.65
C ALA A 155 -8.06 9.59 3.32
#